data_53c56360851b741545a9674bddd3348c
#
_entry.id   53c56360851b741545a9674bddd3348c
#
_cell.length_a   1.000
_cell.length_b   1.000
_cell.length_c   1.000
_cell.angle_alpha   90.00
_cell.angle_beta   90.00
_cell.angle_gamma   90.00
#
_symmetry.space_group_name_H-M   'P 1'
#
loop_
_entity.id
_entity.type
_entity.pdbx_description
1 polymer ?
#
loop_
_entity_poly.entity_id
_entity_poly.type
_entity_poly.pdbx_seq_one_letter_code
_entity_poly.pdbx_strand_id
1 'polypeptide(L)' 'MPKLRKLATENYTVISNAIFRDEKLKAIDRGILGTMLSLADGWDFSIRGLAHIMPDGETAIAHSLKRIEKAHYLFRK' A
#
# COMPACT_ATOMS: atom_id res chain seq x y z
N MET A 1 -2.19 8.03 26.49
CA MET A 1 -1.77 7.52 25.19
C MET A 1 -2.71 6.46 24.67
N PRO A 2 -3.15 6.56 23.43
CA PRO A 2 -3.99 5.49 22.88
C PRO A 2 -3.18 4.20 22.71
N LYS A 3 -3.85 3.09 22.87
CA LYS A 3 -3.24 1.78 22.70
C LYS A 3 -3.76 1.16 21.41
N LEU A 4 -2.84 0.57 20.63
CA LEU A 4 -3.21 -0.14 19.43
C LEU A 4 -3.58 -1.58 19.76
N ARG A 5 -4.65 -2.05 19.14
CA ARG A 5 -5.08 -3.42 19.22
C ARG A 5 -4.40 -4.21 18.12
N LYS A 6 -3.64 -5.22 18.48
CA LYS A 6 -2.97 -6.07 17.49
C LYS A 6 -3.80 -7.31 17.21
N LEU A 7 -4.17 -7.50 15.95
CA LEU A 7 -4.99 -8.62 15.49
C LEU A 7 -4.14 -9.57 14.64
N ALA A 8 -3.03 -10.04 15.21
CA ALA A 8 -2.04 -10.79 14.44
C ALA A 8 -2.02 -12.28 14.78
N THR A 9 -3.18 -12.91 14.89
CA THR A 9 -3.27 -14.33 15.15
C THR A 9 -3.42 -15.14 13.86
N GLU A 10 -4.13 -14.60 12.88
CA GLU A 10 -4.30 -15.22 11.57
C GLU A 10 -4.70 -14.15 10.58
N ASN A 11 -4.61 -14.45 9.30
CA ASN A 11 -4.98 -13.53 8.23
C ASN A 11 -4.30 -12.16 8.39
N TYR A 12 -2.97 -12.17 8.42
CA TYR A 12 -2.18 -10.98 8.57
C TYR A 12 -1.11 -10.91 7.47
N THR A 13 -0.48 -9.74 7.33
CA THR A 13 0.57 -9.50 6.33
C THR A 13 1.85 -9.07 7.04
N VAL A 14 2.96 -9.69 6.66
CA VAL A 14 4.28 -9.31 7.18
C VAL A 14 4.89 -8.28 6.23
N ILE A 15 5.24 -7.12 6.77
CA ILE A 15 5.76 -6.01 5.97
C ILE A 15 7.05 -5.51 6.59
N SER A 16 8.07 -5.26 5.76
CA SER A 16 9.34 -4.70 6.23
C SER A 16 9.12 -3.33 6.85
N ASN A 17 9.76 -3.09 7.98
CA ASN A 17 9.70 -1.77 8.63
C ASN A 17 10.32 -0.67 7.78
N ALA A 18 11.17 -1.01 6.82
CA ALA A 18 11.80 -0.03 5.93
C ALA A 18 10.75 0.84 5.20
N ILE A 19 9.63 0.23 4.81
CA ILE A 19 8.55 0.95 4.14
C ILE A 19 7.97 2.03 5.05
N PHE A 20 7.79 1.71 6.32
CA PHE A 20 7.17 2.64 7.27
C PHE A 20 8.11 3.76 7.72
N ARG A 21 9.41 3.59 7.48
CA ARG A 21 10.42 4.58 7.86
C ARG A 21 10.99 5.36 6.68
N ASP A 22 10.53 5.07 5.48
CA ASP A 22 11.00 5.75 4.27
C ASP A 22 10.31 7.11 4.14
N GLU A 23 11.08 8.18 4.29
CA GLU A 23 10.55 9.53 4.24
C GLU A 23 10.11 9.95 2.84
N LYS A 24 10.46 9.20 1.80
CA LYS A 24 9.99 9.44 0.44
C LYS A 24 8.54 9.03 0.26
N LEU A 25 7.99 8.26 1.18
CA LEU A 25 6.63 7.76 1.12
C LEU A 25 5.71 8.54 2.05
N LYS A 26 4.58 8.97 1.51
CA LYS A 26 3.52 9.59 2.31
C LYS A 26 2.67 8.50 2.96
N ALA A 27 1.84 8.89 3.92
CA ALA A 27 0.97 7.94 4.61
C ALA A 27 0.08 7.14 3.65
N ILE A 28 -0.47 7.80 2.63
CA ILE A 28 -1.29 7.12 1.63
C ILE A 28 -0.46 6.10 0.85
N ASP A 29 0.81 6.41 0.56
CA ASP A 29 1.70 5.49 -0.17
C ASP A 29 1.94 4.23 0.64
N ARG A 30 2.18 4.37 1.93
CA ARG A 30 2.38 3.23 2.83
C ARG A 30 1.12 2.38 2.94
N GLY A 31 -0.04 3.02 2.99
CA GLY A 31 -1.32 2.32 3.02
C GLY A 31 -1.56 1.52 1.75
N ILE A 32 -1.29 2.12 0.60
CA ILE A 32 -1.46 1.44 -0.69
C ILE A 32 -0.49 0.28 -0.83
N LEU A 33 0.78 0.47 -0.48
CA LEU A 33 1.76 -0.61 -0.50
C LEU A 33 1.34 -1.76 0.41
N GLY A 34 0.91 -1.45 1.63
CA GLY A 34 0.44 -2.46 2.56
C GLY A 34 -0.73 -3.24 2.00
N THR A 35 -1.68 -2.54 1.39
CA THR A 35 -2.84 -3.18 0.77
C THR A 35 -2.42 -4.11 -0.37
N MET A 36 -1.52 -3.63 -1.24
CA MET A 36 -1.03 -4.45 -2.35
C MET A 36 -0.33 -5.70 -1.87
N LEU A 37 0.49 -5.58 -0.82
CA LEU A 37 1.20 -6.72 -0.25
C LEU A 37 0.28 -7.72 0.43
N SER A 38 -0.90 -7.28 0.83
CA SER A 38 -1.89 -8.16 1.48
C SER A 38 -2.73 -8.96 0.48
N LEU A 39 -2.68 -8.59 -0.79
CA LEU A 39 -3.51 -9.23 -1.81
C LEU A 39 -2.83 -10.44 -2.40
N ALA A 40 -3.65 -11.37 -2.91
CA ALA A 40 -3.13 -12.59 -3.52
C ALA A 40 -2.38 -12.29 -4.82
N ASP A 41 -1.47 -13.19 -5.18
CA ASP A 41 -0.76 -13.11 -6.44
C ASP A 41 -1.78 -13.08 -7.60
N GLY A 42 -1.48 -12.27 -8.61
CA GLY A 42 -2.37 -12.14 -9.77
C GLY A 42 -3.47 -11.10 -9.59
N TRP A 43 -3.52 -10.41 -8.46
CA TRP A 43 -4.48 -9.34 -8.27
C TRP A 43 -4.20 -8.20 -9.25
N ASP A 44 -5.27 -7.54 -9.68
CA ASP A 44 -5.17 -6.39 -10.59
C ASP A 44 -4.73 -5.13 -9.83
N PHE A 45 -3.47 -4.77 -9.97
CA PHE A 45 -2.90 -3.57 -9.34
C PHE A 45 -3.06 -2.31 -10.19
N SER A 46 -4.01 -2.30 -11.14
CA SER A 46 -4.31 -1.10 -11.88
C SER A 46 -4.94 -0.04 -10.97
N ILE A 47 -4.93 1.21 -11.42
CA ILE A 47 -5.56 2.30 -10.67
C ILE A 47 -7.02 1.98 -10.42
N ARG A 48 -7.71 1.49 -11.44
CA ARG A 48 -9.14 1.15 -11.32
C ARG A 48 -9.37 -0.01 -10.35
N GLY A 49 -8.52 -1.05 -10.42
CA GLY A 49 -8.64 -2.20 -9.52
C GLY A 49 -8.46 -1.80 -8.07
N LEU A 50 -7.47 -0.97 -7.79
CA LEU A 50 -7.24 -0.47 -6.43
C LEU A 50 -8.36 0.45 -5.97
N ALA A 51 -8.91 1.27 -6.86
CA ALA A 51 -10.01 2.18 -6.52
C ALA A 51 -11.28 1.43 -6.13
N HIS A 52 -11.45 0.19 -6.60
CA HIS A 52 -12.60 -0.64 -6.20
C HIS A 52 -12.55 -1.06 -4.74
N ILE A 53 -11.36 -1.22 -4.19
CA ILE A 53 -11.21 -1.72 -2.82
C ILE A 53 -10.75 -0.66 -1.83
N MET A 54 -10.38 0.52 -2.33
CA MET A 54 -9.91 1.61 -1.48
C MET A 54 -10.78 2.86 -1.71
N PRO A 55 -11.18 3.56 -0.66
CA PRO A 55 -12.04 4.74 -0.80
C PRO A 55 -11.35 6.01 -1.28
N ASP A 56 -10.06 5.93 -1.58
CA ASP A 56 -9.23 7.11 -1.83
C ASP A 56 -9.43 7.77 -3.20
N GLY A 57 -10.08 7.10 -4.14
CA GLY A 57 -10.30 7.64 -5.46
C GLY A 57 -9.13 7.45 -6.41
N GLU A 58 -9.41 7.46 -7.72
CA GLU A 58 -8.42 7.13 -8.74
C GLU A 58 -7.28 8.14 -8.82
N THR A 59 -7.57 9.43 -8.67
CA THR A 59 -6.54 10.47 -8.78
C THR A 59 -5.51 10.35 -7.67
N ALA A 60 -5.97 10.17 -6.43
CA ALA A 60 -5.09 10.02 -5.29
C ALA A 60 -4.24 8.75 -5.42
N ILE A 61 -4.86 7.65 -5.85
CA ILE A 61 -4.17 6.39 -6.07
C ILE A 61 -3.12 6.53 -7.18
N ALA A 62 -3.45 7.20 -8.28
CA ALA A 62 -2.53 7.42 -9.38
C ALA A 62 -1.28 8.17 -8.94
N HIS A 63 -1.46 9.24 -8.19
CA HIS A 63 -0.34 10.03 -7.67
C HIS A 63 0.52 9.21 -6.71
N SER A 64 -0.13 8.43 -5.85
CA SER A 64 0.57 7.57 -4.91
C SER A 64 1.39 6.50 -5.61
N LEU A 65 0.83 5.83 -6.61
CA LEU A 65 1.54 4.81 -7.37
C LEU A 65 2.77 5.37 -8.06
N LYS A 66 2.71 6.60 -8.55
CA LYS A 66 3.88 7.26 -9.13
C LYS A 66 4.98 7.48 -8.09
N ARG A 67 4.62 7.89 -6.88
CA ARG A 67 5.61 8.07 -5.81
C ARG A 67 6.23 6.74 -5.39
N ILE A 68 5.40 5.70 -5.28
CA ILE A 68 5.86 4.35 -4.92
C ILE A 68 6.82 3.82 -5.99
N GLU A 69 6.49 4.01 -7.25
CA GLU A 69 7.33 3.60 -8.36
C GLU A 69 8.66 4.36 -8.35
N LYS A 70 8.61 5.66 -8.10
CA LYS A 70 9.80 6.50 -8.03
C LYS A 70 10.71 6.13 -6.85
N ALA A 71 10.13 5.61 -5.79
CA ALA A 71 10.88 5.13 -4.63
C ALA A 71 11.36 3.69 -4.81
N HIS A 72 11.15 3.08 -5.97
CA HIS A 72 11.62 1.76 -6.35
C HIS A 72 10.96 0.59 -5.61
N TYR A 73 9.76 0.78 -5.10
CA TYR A 73 8.99 -0.32 -4.51
C TYR A 73 8.04 -0.99 -5.50
N LEU A 74 7.83 -0.36 -6.64
CA LEU A 74 6.94 -0.87 -7.68
C LEU A 74 7.60 -0.71 -9.03
N PHE A 75 7.61 -1.78 -9.82
CA PHE A 75 8.18 -1.77 -11.17
C PHE A 75 7.08 -2.06 -12.18
N ARG A 76 6.90 -1.16 -13.13
CA ARG A 76 5.95 -1.33 -14.22
C ARG A 76 6.69 -1.73 -15.49
N LYS A 77 6.09 -2.63 -16.22
CA LYS A 77 6.61 -3.02 -17.53
C LYS A 77 6.02 -2.14 -18.63
#